data_ca849bf892ca930535a28cf2f58504ba
#
_entry.id   ca849bf892ca930535a28cf2f58504ba
#
_cell.length_a   1.000
_cell.length_b   1.000
_cell.length_c   1.000
_cell.angle_alpha   90.00
_cell.angle_beta   90.00
_cell.angle_gamma   90.00
#
_symmetry.space_group_name_H-M   'P 1'
#
loop_
_entity.id
_entity.type
_entity.pdbx_description
1 polymer ?
#
loop_
_entity_poly.entity_id
_entity_poly.type
_entity_poly.pdbx_seq_one_letter_code
_entity_poly.pdbx_strand_id
1 'polypeptide(L)'
;KIVQVIMFKTNQQRKETMLSAHTVGNKYKEVQDLRPKEIAKIIRKDLKKFKDCKFSVKSDYNAINVKLIECTNLNRFEMHEYYNHTSIRMNNDFMKEVKTIMNQYNFDNSDTMSDYFHNNFFAFFDLAGQLARDTEPKLIEKLKAA
;
A
#
# COMPACT_ATOMS: atom_id res chain seq x y z
N LYS A 1 27.69 20.72 18.65
CA LYS A 1 27.08 21.45 17.52
C LYS A 1 26.31 20.54 16.56
N ILE A 2 26.89 19.39 16.18
CA ILE A 2 26.23 18.41 15.32
C ILE A 2 25.02 17.81 16.03
N VAL A 3 25.16 17.52 17.33
CA VAL A 3 24.06 16.96 18.15
C VAL A 3 22.91 17.95 18.25
N GLN A 4 23.15 19.25 18.38
CA GLN A 4 22.11 20.27 18.42
C GLN A 4 21.35 20.38 17.08
N VAL A 5 22.06 20.27 15.95
CA VAL A 5 21.43 20.29 14.62
C VAL A 5 20.55 19.06 14.41
N ILE A 6 21.01 17.88 14.85
CA ILE A 6 20.24 16.64 14.77
C ILE A 6 19.00 16.71 15.66
N MET A 7 19.13 17.22 16.90
CA MET A 7 18.00 17.39 17.82
C MET A 7 16.99 18.42 17.29
N PHE A 8 17.46 19.49 16.66
CA PHE A 8 16.60 20.50 16.04
C PHE A 8 15.78 19.90 14.90
N LYS A 9 16.42 19.15 14.00
CA LYS A 9 15.72 18.46 12.90
C LYS A 9 14.69 17.44 13.42
N THR A 10 15.04 16.68 14.45
CA THR A 10 14.14 15.69 15.05
C THR A 10 12.94 16.37 15.70
N ASN A 11 13.14 17.47 16.41
CA ASN A 11 12.05 18.23 17.03
C ASN A 11 11.15 18.88 15.99
N GLN A 12 11.72 19.37 14.89
CA GLN A 12 10.95 19.95 13.80
C GLN A 12 10.14 18.89 13.07
N GLN A 13 10.72 17.72 12.83
CA GLN A 13 9.98 16.57 12.26
C GLN A 13 8.86 16.12 13.19
N ARG A 14 9.08 16.03 14.49
CA ARG A 14 8.03 15.71 15.47
C ARG A 14 6.93 16.75 15.47
N LYS A 15 7.28 18.03 15.40
CA LYS A 15 6.35 19.14 15.37
C LYS A 15 5.49 19.10 14.11
N GLU A 16 6.10 18.82 12.96
CA GLU A 16 5.39 18.64 11.70
C GLU A 16 4.47 17.41 11.74
N THR A 17 4.94 16.29 12.30
CA THR A 17 4.14 15.07 12.47
C THR A 17 2.97 15.26 13.45
N MET A 18 3.16 16.06 14.50
CA MET A 18 2.11 16.33 15.49
C MET A 18 1.09 17.37 15.02
N LEU A 19 1.51 18.35 14.21
CA LEU A 19 0.65 19.42 13.70
C LEU A 19 -0.11 19.02 12.46
N SER A 20 0.44 18.13 11.65
CA SER A 20 -0.24 17.56 10.49
C SER A 20 0.34 16.19 10.22
N ALA A 21 -0.49 15.15 10.27
CA ALA A 21 -0.12 13.84 9.73
C ALA A 21 0.03 13.94 8.20
N HIS A 22 0.76 14.98 7.77
CA HIS A 22 0.79 15.43 6.39
C HIS A 22 1.87 14.68 5.62
N THR A 23 1.43 13.86 4.69
CA THR A 23 2.33 13.19 3.74
C THR A 23 1.97 13.63 2.33
N VAL A 24 3.00 13.88 1.53
CA VAL A 24 2.82 14.22 0.11
C VAL A 24 3.69 13.28 -0.70
N GLY A 25 3.07 12.54 -1.61
CA GLY A 25 3.78 11.65 -2.51
C GLY A 25 4.67 12.44 -3.47
N ASN A 26 5.82 11.86 -3.82
CA ASN A 26 6.83 12.54 -4.62
C ASN A 26 6.38 12.81 -6.06
N LYS A 27 5.32 12.17 -6.54
CA LYS A 27 4.73 12.41 -7.88
C LYS A 27 3.35 13.05 -7.81
N TYR A 28 2.92 13.50 -6.64
CA TYR A 28 1.60 14.10 -6.47
C TYR A 28 1.41 15.34 -7.37
N LYS A 29 2.42 16.17 -7.50
CA LYS A 29 2.34 17.39 -8.33
C LYS A 29 2.05 17.07 -9.79
N GLU A 30 2.49 15.92 -10.29
CA GLU A 30 2.24 15.50 -11.67
C GLU A 30 0.78 15.14 -11.92
N VAL A 31 0.04 14.79 -10.88
CA VAL A 31 -1.33 14.27 -10.96
C VAL A 31 -2.36 15.10 -10.18
N GLN A 32 -1.96 16.27 -9.67
CA GLN A 32 -2.84 17.07 -8.80
C GLN A 32 -4.14 17.51 -9.46
N ASP A 33 -4.16 17.62 -10.81
CA ASP A 33 -5.34 18.01 -11.56
C ASP A 33 -6.10 16.81 -12.13
N LEU A 34 -5.65 15.61 -11.85
CA LEU A 34 -6.27 14.38 -12.35
C LEU A 34 -7.24 13.79 -11.31
N ARG A 35 -8.27 13.13 -11.83
CA ARG A 35 -9.23 12.39 -10.99
C ARG A 35 -8.68 11.00 -10.66
N PRO A 36 -9.20 10.34 -9.60
CA PRO A 36 -8.77 8.98 -9.26
C PRO A 36 -8.82 7.99 -10.42
N LYS A 37 -9.80 8.12 -11.32
CA LYS A 37 -9.93 7.26 -12.50
C LYS A 37 -8.68 7.35 -13.40
N GLU A 38 -8.16 8.54 -13.58
CA GLU A 38 -6.98 8.79 -14.44
C GLU A 38 -5.70 8.35 -13.72
N ILE A 39 -5.62 8.60 -12.42
CA ILE A 39 -4.50 8.15 -11.58
C ILE A 39 -4.46 6.62 -11.54
N ALA A 40 -5.61 5.96 -11.47
CA ALA A 40 -5.71 4.51 -11.50
C ALA A 40 -5.08 3.91 -12.77
N LYS A 41 -5.22 4.58 -13.92
CA LYS A 41 -4.57 4.15 -15.16
C LYS A 41 -3.05 4.19 -15.06
N ILE A 42 -2.52 5.23 -14.43
CA ILE A 42 -1.08 5.40 -14.22
C ILE A 42 -0.56 4.30 -13.27
N ILE A 43 -1.27 4.07 -12.17
CA ILE A 43 -0.93 3.02 -11.21
C ILE A 43 -0.95 1.63 -11.87
N ARG A 44 -1.96 1.35 -12.68
CA ARG A 44 -2.05 0.10 -13.43
C ARG A 44 -0.83 -0.14 -14.30
N LYS A 45 -0.35 0.91 -14.95
CA LYS A 45 0.86 0.87 -15.78
C LYS A 45 2.11 0.63 -14.92
N ASP A 46 2.22 1.32 -13.79
CA ASP A 46 3.35 1.17 -12.87
C ASP A 46 3.45 -0.24 -12.29
N LEU A 47 2.30 -0.87 -12.00
CA LEU A 47 2.25 -2.22 -11.42
C LEU A 47 2.68 -3.31 -12.41
N LYS A 48 2.80 -3.01 -13.69
CA LYS A 48 3.29 -3.96 -14.69
C LYS A 48 4.76 -4.35 -14.48
N LYS A 49 5.50 -3.65 -13.64
CA LYS A 49 6.85 -4.04 -13.27
C LYS A 49 6.89 -5.39 -12.56
N PHE A 50 5.82 -5.78 -11.86
CA PHE A 50 5.70 -7.07 -11.22
C PHE A 50 5.27 -8.12 -12.24
N LYS A 51 6.25 -8.74 -12.90
CA LYS A 51 6.01 -9.69 -14.00
C LYS A 51 5.35 -10.99 -13.53
N ASP A 52 5.55 -11.35 -12.27
CA ASP A 52 4.98 -12.52 -11.63
C ASP A 52 3.55 -12.32 -11.12
N CYS A 53 3.03 -11.10 -11.24
CA CYS A 53 1.74 -10.73 -10.67
C CYS A 53 0.81 -10.12 -11.70
N LYS A 54 -0.49 -10.30 -11.48
CA LYS A 54 -1.55 -9.55 -12.17
C LYS A 54 -2.43 -8.86 -11.15
N PHE A 55 -2.74 -7.61 -11.42
CA PHE A 55 -3.54 -6.77 -10.52
C PHE A 55 -4.82 -6.33 -11.21
N SER A 56 -5.89 -6.22 -10.42
CA SER A 56 -7.09 -5.50 -10.81
C SER A 56 -7.03 -4.11 -10.17
N VAL A 57 -7.12 -3.07 -10.98
CA VAL A 57 -7.11 -1.69 -10.49
C VAL A 57 -8.43 -1.05 -10.86
N LYS A 58 -9.20 -0.67 -9.85
CA LYS A 58 -10.50 -0.02 -10.01
C LYS A 58 -10.52 1.28 -9.24
N SER A 59 -11.12 2.29 -9.82
CA SER A 59 -11.33 3.57 -9.15
C SER A 59 -12.79 3.76 -8.79
N ASP A 60 -13.00 4.39 -7.66
CA ASP A 60 -14.28 4.91 -7.23
C ASP A 60 -14.18 6.43 -7.15
N TYR A 61 -15.23 7.10 -6.69
CA TYR A 61 -15.25 8.56 -6.61
C TYR A 61 -14.02 9.14 -5.89
N ASN A 62 -13.63 8.54 -4.78
CA ASN A 62 -12.54 9.02 -3.94
C ASN A 62 -11.55 7.91 -3.54
N ALA A 63 -11.59 6.78 -4.21
CA ALA A 63 -10.77 5.63 -3.84
C ALA A 63 -10.16 4.96 -5.07
N ILE A 64 -8.99 4.37 -4.87
CA ILE A 64 -8.36 3.47 -5.84
C ILE A 64 -8.15 2.13 -5.14
N ASN A 65 -8.76 1.10 -5.71
CA ASN A 65 -8.75 -0.26 -5.17
C ASN A 65 -7.89 -1.14 -6.07
N VAL A 66 -6.79 -1.64 -5.52
CA VAL A 66 -5.90 -2.58 -6.17
C VAL A 66 -6.11 -3.94 -5.53
N LYS A 67 -6.33 -4.97 -6.35
CA LYS A 67 -6.39 -6.37 -5.89
C LYS A 67 -5.36 -7.19 -6.63
N LEU A 68 -4.64 -8.03 -5.89
CA LEU A 68 -3.80 -9.05 -6.49
C LEU A 68 -4.71 -10.21 -6.91
N ILE A 69 -4.81 -10.45 -8.23
CA ILE A 69 -5.70 -11.48 -8.79
C ILE A 69 -4.98 -12.73 -9.27
N GLU A 70 -3.71 -12.62 -9.65
CA GLU A 70 -2.86 -13.75 -10.01
C GLU A 70 -1.44 -13.50 -9.55
N CYS A 71 -0.76 -14.55 -9.10
CA CYS A 71 0.63 -14.49 -8.73
C CYS A 71 1.26 -15.88 -8.80
N THR A 72 2.37 -15.98 -9.52
CA THR A 72 3.12 -17.25 -9.67
C THR A 72 4.24 -17.40 -8.64
N ASN A 73 4.53 -16.36 -7.89
CA ASN A 73 5.63 -16.33 -6.92
C ASN A 73 5.11 -16.51 -5.49
N LEU A 74 5.30 -17.68 -4.92
CA LEU A 74 4.85 -17.98 -3.55
C LEU A 74 5.56 -17.13 -2.50
N ASN A 75 6.70 -16.50 -2.81
CA ASN A 75 7.40 -15.62 -1.89
C ASN A 75 6.67 -14.30 -1.65
N ARG A 76 5.63 -14.00 -2.44
CA ARG A 76 4.77 -12.83 -2.23
C ARG A 76 3.77 -13.03 -1.09
N PHE A 77 3.68 -14.24 -0.56
CA PHE A 77 2.69 -14.62 0.44
C PHE A 77 3.35 -15.11 1.71
N GLU A 78 2.58 -15.05 2.80
CA GLU A 78 2.96 -15.65 4.09
C GLU A 78 1.72 -16.19 4.79
N MET A 79 1.91 -17.16 5.70
CA MET A 79 0.84 -17.63 6.57
C MET A 79 0.82 -16.77 7.82
N HIS A 80 -0.37 -16.33 8.21
CA HIS A 80 -0.59 -15.50 9.37
C HIS A 80 -1.46 -16.23 10.39
N GLU A 81 -0.98 -16.31 11.61
CA GLU A 81 -1.75 -16.85 12.73
C GLU A 81 -2.40 -15.71 13.51
N TYR A 82 -3.69 -15.89 13.77
CA TYR A 82 -4.45 -14.97 14.60
C TYR A 82 -5.36 -15.81 15.51
N TYR A 83 -5.05 -15.82 16.80
CA TYR A 83 -5.64 -16.76 17.76
C TYR A 83 -5.42 -18.21 17.29
N ASN A 84 -6.51 -18.99 17.10
CA ASN A 84 -6.43 -20.39 16.65
C ASN A 84 -6.69 -20.52 15.14
N HIS A 85 -6.60 -19.42 14.41
CA HIS A 85 -6.90 -19.39 12.98
C HIS A 85 -5.67 -19.01 12.19
N THR A 86 -5.37 -19.78 11.14
CA THR A 86 -4.26 -19.53 10.23
C THR A 86 -4.82 -19.20 8.85
N SER A 87 -4.35 -18.11 8.28
CA SER A 87 -4.79 -17.69 6.96
C SER A 87 -3.61 -17.19 6.12
N ILE A 88 -3.74 -17.29 4.80
CA ILE A 88 -2.77 -16.72 3.88
C ILE A 88 -2.97 -15.21 3.76
N ARG A 89 -1.86 -14.50 3.64
CA ARG A 89 -1.87 -13.07 3.32
C ARG A 89 -0.67 -12.73 2.43
N MET A 90 -0.69 -11.56 1.81
CA MET A 90 0.48 -11.03 1.15
C MET A 90 1.53 -10.66 2.20
N ASN A 91 2.82 -10.89 1.89
CA ASN A 91 3.85 -10.52 2.86
C ASN A 91 3.95 -8.99 3.00
N ASN A 92 4.48 -8.55 4.15
CA ASN A 92 4.52 -7.13 4.48
C ASN A 92 5.37 -6.30 3.51
N ASP A 93 6.49 -6.85 3.04
CA ASP A 93 7.38 -6.13 2.12
C ASP A 93 6.71 -5.90 0.77
N PHE A 94 5.99 -6.89 0.26
CA PHE A 94 5.22 -6.77 -0.97
C PHE A 94 4.09 -5.75 -0.82
N MET A 95 3.35 -5.81 0.28
CA MET A 95 2.29 -4.84 0.55
C MET A 95 2.82 -3.41 0.62
N LYS A 96 3.95 -3.20 1.30
CA LYS A 96 4.58 -1.88 1.39
C LYS A 96 5.03 -1.38 0.03
N GLU A 97 5.61 -2.26 -0.78
CA GLU A 97 6.10 -1.89 -2.11
C GLU A 97 4.96 -1.42 -3.01
N VAL A 98 3.86 -2.16 -3.05
CA VAL A 98 2.69 -1.79 -3.85
C VAL A 98 2.05 -0.51 -3.33
N LYS A 99 1.87 -0.40 -2.02
CA LYS A 99 1.29 0.82 -1.42
C LYS A 99 2.18 2.05 -1.63
N THR A 100 3.49 1.88 -1.62
CA THR A 100 4.43 2.97 -1.92
C THR A 100 4.24 3.46 -3.36
N ILE A 101 4.07 2.55 -4.31
CA ILE A 101 3.77 2.91 -5.69
C ILE A 101 2.47 3.70 -5.80
N MET A 102 1.41 3.24 -5.12
CA MET A 102 0.13 3.94 -5.12
C MET A 102 0.23 5.33 -4.49
N ASN A 103 0.91 5.44 -3.37
CA ASN A 103 0.99 6.66 -2.59
C ASN A 103 1.97 7.70 -3.15
N GLN A 104 2.74 7.37 -4.19
CA GLN A 104 3.52 8.36 -4.94
C GLN A 104 2.63 9.48 -5.49
N TYR A 105 1.38 9.17 -5.79
CA TYR A 105 0.41 10.08 -6.39
C TYR A 105 -0.58 10.65 -5.38
N ASN A 106 -0.39 10.35 -4.11
CA ASN A 106 -1.32 10.68 -3.05
C ASN A 106 -0.78 11.78 -2.15
N PHE A 107 -1.66 12.44 -1.46
CA PHE A 107 -1.35 13.20 -0.26
C PHE A 107 -2.32 12.78 0.85
N ASP A 108 -1.92 12.92 2.09
CA ASP A 108 -2.78 12.68 3.24
C ASP A 108 -2.53 13.76 4.27
N ASN A 109 -3.55 14.56 4.51
CA ASN A 109 -3.60 15.62 5.51
C ASN A 109 -4.79 15.39 6.44
N SER A 110 -5.10 14.13 6.69
CA SER A 110 -6.23 13.74 7.53
C SER A 110 -5.90 13.94 9.01
N ASP A 111 -6.93 14.27 9.79
CA ASP A 111 -6.87 14.34 11.24
C ASP A 111 -7.73 13.24 11.85
N THR A 112 -7.08 12.21 12.39
CA THR A 112 -7.74 11.05 12.98
C THR A 112 -8.47 11.40 14.28
N MET A 113 -8.05 12.46 14.98
CA MET A 113 -8.67 12.88 16.25
C MET A 113 -10.04 13.54 16.04
N SER A 114 -10.23 14.20 14.89
CA SER A 114 -11.50 14.87 14.55
C SER A 114 -12.30 14.15 13.48
N ASP A 115 -11.89 12.94 13.08
CA ASP A 115 -12.48 12.19 11.97
C ASP A 115 -12.51 12.97 10.66
N TYR A 116 -11.56 13.89 10.47
CA TYR A 116 -11.43 14.67 9.26
C TYR A 116 -10.50 13.97 8.27
N PHE A 117 -11.07 13.59 7.13
CA PHE A 117 -10.32 12.90 6.08
C PHE A 117 -10.05 13.86 4.92
N HIS A 118 -8.78 14.15 4.67
CA HIS A 118 -8.34 14.99 3.58
C HIS A 118 -7.17 14.31 2.87
N ASN A 119 -7.46 13.68 1.76
CA ASN A 119 -6.48 13.00 0.92
C ASN A 119 -6.82 13.18 -0.55
N ASN A 120 -5.91 12.78 -1.43
CA ASN A 120 -6.19 12.78 -2.87
C ASN A 120 -7.13 11.63 -3.22
N PHE A 121 -6.88 10.46 -2.64
CA PHE A 121 -7.73 9.28 -2.77
C PHE A 121 -7.45 8.31 -1.63
N PHE A 122 -8.42 7.46 -1.30
CA PHE A 122 -8.20 6.33 -0.41
C PHE A 122 -7.54 5.20 -1.20
N ALA A 123 -6.40 4.74 -0.73
CA ALA A 123 -5.62 3.69 -1.39
C ALA A 123 -5.83 2.36 -0.68
N PHE A 124 -6.39 1.38 -1.39
CA PHE A 124 -6.62 0.04 -0.87
C PHE A 124 -5.86 -0.99 -1.71
N PHE A 125 -5.20 -1.91 -1.04
CA PHE A 125 -4.55 -3.04 -1.69
C PHE A 125 -4.91 -4.33 -0.96
N ASP A 126 -5.60 -5.22 -1.66
CA ASP A 126 -6.16 -6.44 -1.08
C ASP A 126 -5.78 -7.66 -1.93
N LEU A 127 -5.82 -8.83 -1.27
CA LEU A 127 -5.66 -10.12 -1.91
C LEU A 127 -7.04 -10.62 -2.36
N ALA A 128 -7.16 -11.00 -3.65
CA ALA A 128 -8.40 -11.57 -4.16
C ALA A 128 -8.69 -12.91 -3.47
N GLY A 129 -9.95 -13.10 -3.06
CA GLY A 129 -10.34 -14.30 -2.32
C GLY A 129 -10.09 -15.59 -3.07
N GLN A 130 -10.31 -15.61 -4.38
CA GLN A 130 -10.06 -16.80 -5.20
C GLN A 130 -8.56 -17.14 -5.24
N LEU A 131 -7.71 -16.13 -5.41
CA LEU A 131 -6.26 -16.35 -5.39
C LEU A 131 -5.79 -16.86 -4.03
N ALA A 132 -6.36 -16.34 -2.95
CA ALA A 132 -6.05 -16.81 -1.59
C ALA A 132 -6.40 -18.31 -1.44
N ARG A 133 -7.56 -18.71 -1.88
CA ARG A 133 -8.02 -20.10 -1.81
C ARG A 133 -7.13 -21.04 -2.65
N ASP A 134 -6.74 -20.60 -3.84
CA ASP A 134 -5.94 -21.41 -4.76
C ASP A 134 -4.47 -21.50 -4.31
N THR A 135 -3.95 -20.47 -3.66
CA THR A 135 -2.54 -20.36 -3.29
C THR A 135 -2.24 -20.98 -1.93
N GLU A 136 -3.18 -20.94 -0.99
CA GLU A 136 -2.97 -21.41 0.38
C GLU A 136 -2.48 -22.87 0.44
N PRO A 137 -3.08 -23.86 -0.26
CA PRO A 137 -2.58 -25.22 -0.23
C PRO A 137 -1.16 -25.36 -0.78
N LYS A 138 -0.82 -24.59 -1.81
CA LYS A 138 0.52 -24.60 -2.42
C LYS A 138 1.56 -24.05 -1.46
N LEU A 139 1.22 -22.98 -0.71
CA LEU A 139 2.11 -22.40 0.26
C LEU A 139 2.33 -23.32 1.45
N ILE A 140 1.29 -23.98 1.93
CA ILE A 140 1.36 -24.95 3.03
C ILE A 140 2.28 -26.11 2.62
N GLU A 141 2.11 -26.64 1.42
CA GLU A 141 2.96 -27.71 0.88
C GLU A 141 4.43 -27.30 0.81
N LYS A 142 4.70 -26.10 0.32
CA LYS A 142 6.05 -25.54 0.26
C LYS A 142 6.68 -25.42 1.65
N LEU A 143 5.92 -24.96 2.65
CA LEU A 143 6.41 -24.81 4.01
C LEU A 143 6.68 -26.15 4.70
N LYS A 144 5.90 -27.18 4.38
CA LYS A 144 6.12 -28.54 4.88
C LYS A 144 7.37 -29.21 4.29
N ALA A 145 7.72 -28.85 3.06
CA ALA A 145 8.88 -29.40 2.36
C ALA A 145 10.20 -28.75 2.79
N ALA A 146 10.13 -27.63 3.52
CA ALA A 146 11.32 -26.90 3.97
C ALA A 146 11.91 -27.43 5.27
#